data_83559a49e0c95dcdc5dea9b1c6c36e79
#
_entry.id   83559a49e0c95dcdc5dea9b1c6c36e79
#
_cell.length_a   1.000
_cell.length_b   1.000
_cell.length_c   1.000
_cell.angle_alpha   90.00
_cell.angle_beta   90.00
_cell.angle_gamma   90.00
#
_symmetry.space_group_name_H-M   'P 1'
#
loop_
_entity.id
_entity.type
_entity.pdbx_description
1 polymer ?
#
loop_
_entity_poly.entity_id
_entity_poly.type
_entity_poly.pdbx_seq_one_letter_code
_entity_poly.pdbx_strand_id
1 'polypeptide(L)' 'SRFKIGENIRIKEGVLKGNNAIFMGINENQRVSVLLSMMGRKLNISMPSLSLQAY' A
#
# COMPACT_ATOMS: atom_id res chain seq x y z
N SER A 1 -1.23 14.08 2.59
CA SER A 1 -1.38 12.72 2.07
C SER A 1 -2.84 12.28 2.19
N ARG A 2 -3.33 11.49 1.24
CA ARG A 2 -4.68 10.94 1.28
C ARG A 2 -4.87 9.97 2.44
N PHE A 3 -3.80 9.33 2.85
CA PHE A 3 -3.84 8.27 3.85
C PHE A 3 -2.93 8.60 5.01
N LYS A 4 -3.23 8.01 6.17
CA LYS A 4 -2.39 8.14 7.36
C LYS A 4 -1.58 6.89 7.57
N ILE A 5 -0.37 7.04 8.09
CA ILE A 5 0.47 5.90 8.42
C ILE A 5 -0.27 4.99 9.38
N GLY A 6 -0.32 3.70 9.06
CA GLY A 6 -1.05 2.71 9.84
C GLY A 6 -2.45 2.45 9.35
N GLU A 7 -2.93 3.22 8.38
CA GLU A 7 -4.28 3.06 7.85
C GLU A 7 -4.37 1.84 6.95
N ASN A 8 -5.47 1.11 7.06
CA ASN A 8 -5.75 0.01 6.14
C ASN A 8 -6.22 0.58 4.80
N ILE A 9 -5.63 0.05 3.74
CA ILE A 9 -5.96 0.49 2.38
C ILE A 9 -6.07 -0.74 1.49
N ARG A 10 -6.57 -0.55 0.27
CA ARG A 10 -6.68 -1.62 -0.71
C ARG A 10 -5.92 -1.26 -1.97
N ILE A 11 -5.24 -2.24 -2.54
CA ILE A 11 -4.52 -2.07 -3.79
C ILE A 11 -5.51 -2.27 -4.92
N LYS A 12 -5.63 -1.30 -5.82
CA LYS A 12 -6.63 -1.33 -6.88
C LYS A 12 -6.06 -1.55 -8.27
N GLU A 13 -4.75 -1.63 -8.40
CA GLU A 13 -4.10 -1.81 -9.70
C GLU A 13 -2.89 -2.73 -9.59
N GLY A 14 -2.53 -3.36 -10.68
CA GLY A 14 -1.32 -4.17 -10.77
C GLY A 14 -1.55 -5.61 -10.35
N VAL A 15 -0.45 -6.34 -10.23
CA VAL A 15 -0.50 -7.77 -9.92
C VAL A 15 -1.03 -8.05 -8.53
N LEU A 16 -0.99 -7.06 -7.64
CA LEU A 16 -1.45 -7.20 -6.26
C LEU A 16 -2.86 -6.64 -6.05
N LYS A 17 -3.56 -6.34 -7.15
CA LYS A 17 -4.91 -5.80 -7.10
C LYS A 17 -5.81 -6.67 -6.22
N GLY A 18 -6.59 -6.03 -5.36
CA GLY A 18 -7.55 -6.71 -4.50
C GLY A 18 -7.00 -7.04 -3.12
N ASN A 19 -5.70 -6.91 -2.91
CA ASN A 19 -5.11 -7.15 -1.60
C ASN A 19 -5.26 -5.93 -0.70
N ASN A 20 -5.42 -6.20 0.59
CA ASN A 20 -5.40 -5.16 1.60
C ASN A 20 -3.98 -5.00 2.11
N ALA A 21 -3.63 -3.78 2.48
CA ALA A 21 -2.31 -3.49 2.99
C ALA A 21 -2.40 -2.36 4.00
N ILE A 22 -1.31 -2.07 4.66
CA ILE A 22 -1.22 -0.98 5.62
C ILE A 22 -0.34 0.10 5.02
N PHE A 23 -0.86 1.33 5.01
CA PHE A 23 -0.12 2.47 4.50
C PHE A 23 1.02 2.81 5.45
N MET A 24 2.24 2.91 4.93
CA MET A 24 3.42 3.16 5.74
C MET A 24 4.09 4.51 5.48
N GLY A 25 3.54 5.26 4.53
CA GLY A 25 4.05 6.60 4.26
C GLY A 25 4.47 6.79 2.82
N ILE A 26 4.87 8.02 2.53
CA ILE A 26 5.33 8.41 1.20
C ILE A 26 6.85 8.36 1.20
N ASN A 27 7.43 7.71 0.21
CA ASN A 27 8.87 7.71 0.05
C ASN A 27 9.26 8.72 -1.02
N GLU A 28 10.53 8.70 -1.41
CA GLU A 28 11.02 9.56 -2.48
C GLU A 28 10.26 9.28 -3.76
N ASN A 29 10.18 10.28 -4.65
CA ASN A 29 9.56 10.16 -5.96
C ASN A 29 8.04 9.98 -5.87
N GLN A 30 7.43 10.39 -4.77
CA GLN A 30 5.97 10.37 -4.60
C GLN A 30 5.37 8.97 -4.70
N ARG A 31 6.16 7.97 -4.46
CA ARG A 31 5.66 6.61 -4.31
C ARG A 31 5.34 6.38 -2.84
N VAL A 32 4.47 5.43 -2.59
CA VAL A 32 4.09 5.10 -1.23
C VAL A 32 4.65 3.73 -0.85
N SER A 33 4.87 3.56 0.43
CA SER A 33 5.30 2.30 1.00
C SER A 33 4.10 1.68 1.70
N VAL A 34 3.83 0.42 1.41
CA VAL A 34 2.73 -0.31 2.04
C VAL A 34 3.23 -1.63 2.58
N LEU A 35 2.60 -2.09 3.65
CA LEU A 35 2.94 -3.35 4.29
C LEU A 35 1.83 -4.35 3.97
N LEU A 36 2.19 -5.39 3.25
CA LEU A 36 1.26 -6.40 2.77
C LEU A 36 1.54 -7.72 3.48
N SER A 37 0.50 -8.35 4.03
CA SER A 37 0.62 -9.68 4.61
C SER A 37 0.26 -10.71 3.54
N MET A 38 1.16 -11.65 3.29
CA MET A 38 0.95 -12.66 2.28
C MET A 38 1.62 -13.96 2.72
N MET A 39 0.85 -15.03 2.81
CA MET A 39 1.34 -16.36 3.19
C MET A 39 2.13 -16.34 4.50
N GLY A 40 1.62 -15.62 5.49
CA GLY A 40 2.26 -15.53 6.79
C GLY A 40 3.46 -14.61 6.87
N ARG A 41 3.77 -13.93 5.79
CA ARG A 41 4.89 -12.98 5.75
C ARG A 41 4.39 -11.58 5.54
N LYS A 42 5.16 -10.61 6.02
CA LYS A 42 4.90 -9.20 5.78
C LYS A 42 5.92 -8.67 4.80
N LEU A 43 5.42 -8.07 3.73
CA LEU A 43 6.26 -7.53 2.66
C LEU A 43 6.08 -6.03 2.61
N ASN A 44 7.19 -5.30 2.55
CA ASN A 44 7.17 -3.87 2.38
C ASN A 44 7.33 -3.59 0.89
N ILE A 45 6.31 -2.98 0.28
CA ILE A 45 6.27 -2.79 -1.16
C ILE A 45 6.08 -1.32 -1.46
N SER A 46 6.81 -0.82 -2.46
CA SER A 46 6.66 0.54 -2.95
C SER A 46 5.82 0.53 -4.22
N MET A 47 4.90 1.48 -4.32
CA MET A 47 4.05 1.58 -5.50
C MET A 47 3.55 3.02 -5.67
N PRO A 48 3.03 3.35 -6.85
CA PRO A 48 2.45 4.68 -7.05
C PRO A 48 1.25 4.89 -6.13
N SER A 49 1.12 6.10 -5.61
CA SER A 49 -0.01 6.45 -4.75
C SER A 49 -1.35 6.18 -5.41
N LEU A 50 -1.43 6.35 -6.72
CA LEU A 50 -2.68 6.13 -7.46
C LEU A 50 -3.10 4.67 -7.53
N SER A 51 -2.22 3.76 -7.14
CA SER A 51 -2.56 2.33 -7.10
C SER A 51 -3.38 1.94 -5.87
N LEU A 52 -3.62 2.88 -4.96
CA LEU A 52 -4.31 2.62 -3.71
C LEU A 52 -5.67 3.26 -3.67
N GLN A 53 -6.55 2.66 -2.90
CA GLN A 53 -7.85 3.23 -2.56
C GLN A 53 -8.14 2.96 -1.11
N ALA A 54 -9.10 3.70 -0.54
CA ALA A 54 -9.52 3.50 0.83
C ALA A 54 -10.09 2.09 0.99
N TYR A 55 -9.84 1.53 2.15
CA TYR A 55 -10.37 0.21 2.48
C TYR A 55 -11.90 0.30 2.67
#